data_b878896f0f57e7c796de7a431692bf3c
#
_entry.id   b878896f0f57e7c796de7a431692bf3c
#
_cell.length_a   1.000
_cell.length_b   1.000
_cell.length_c   1.000
_cell.angle_alpha   90.00
_cell.angle_beta   90.00
_cell.angle_gamma   90.00
#
_symmetry.space_group_name_H-M   'P 1'
#
loop_
_entity.id
_entity.type
_entity.pdbx_description
1 polymer ?
#
loop_
_entity_poly.entity_id
_entity_poly.type
_entity_poly.pdbx_seq_one_letter_code
_entity_poly.pdbx_strand_id
1 'polypeptide(L)'
;MNIKFIIALFFTITVSTVFGQEIKYADLATAQRGEFTSYVGSDGAVYKIGDRVKIGVPSSNKTFAFITEGDGFLIPITNLTASFSGTETEIKKIFVVGNKRMGYTVSFRTKGVTGLSNYTIQFENALSTGEVKGFGLTSDDALQQLKKGKDKLDLGLITQEEYDKLKEELTKYIK
;
A
#
# COMPACT_ATOMS: atom_id res chain seq x y z
N MET A 1 -61.02 35.91 -0.48
CA MET A 1 -59.94 35.81 0.51
C MET A 1 -59.08 34.63 0.13
N ASN A 2 -57.95 34.89 -0.57
CA ASN A 2 -57.12 33.86 -1.22
C ASN A 2 -55.97 33.52 -0.30
N ILE A 3 -55.96 32.32 0.27
CA ILE A 3 -54.85 31.80 1.05
C ILE A 3 -53.93 31.05 0.08
N LYS A 4 -52.77 31.65 -0.23
CA LYS A 4 -51.71 31.01 -1.01
C LYS A 4 -50.89 30.11 -0.08
N PHE A 5 -51.03 28.79 -0.23
CA PHE A 5 -50.15 27.81 0.40
C PHE A 5 -48.79 27.87 -0.30
N ILE A 6 -47.77 28.37 0.39
CA ILE A 6 -46.36 28.27 -0.01
C ILE A 6 -45.86 26.96 0.58
N ILE A 7 -45.73 25.93 -0.26
CA ILE A 7 -45.00 24.69 0.08
C ILE A 7 -43.53 24.97 -0.09
N ALA A 8 -42.83 25.21 1.02
CA ALA A 8 -41.38 25.25 1.05
C ALA A 8 -40.84 23.82 1.01
N LEU A 9 -40.40 23.40 -0.16
CA LEU A 9 -39.71 22.10 -0.34
C LEU A 9 -38.31 22.24 0.25
N PHE A 10 -38.13 21.78 1.49
CA PHE A 10 -36.83 21.64 2.11
C PHE A 10 -36.10 20.46 1.43
N PHE A 11 -35.25 20.78 0.47
CA PHE A 11 -34.31 19.84 -0.12
C PHE A 11 -33.16 19.62 0.90
N THR A 12 -33.32 18.65 1.81
CA THR A 12 -32.24 18.21 2.68
C THR A 12 -31.21 17.48 1.81
N ILE A 13 -30.17 18.19 1.42
CA ILE A 13 -28.97 17.59 0.84
C ILE A 13 -28.30 16.82 1.97
N THR A 14 -28.56 15.52 2.06
CA THR A 14 -27.78 14.60 2.87
C THR A 14 -26.40 14.47 2.19
N VAL A 15 -25.43 15.25 2.66
CA VAL A 15 -24.03 15.03 2.33
C VAL A 15 -23.66 13.69 2.96
N SER A 16 -23.76 12.62 2.18
CA SER A 16 -23.20 11.33 2.55
C SER A 16 -21.69 11.52 2.59
N THR A 17 -21.13 11.73 3.79
CA THR A 17 -19.68 11.59 4.00
C THR A 17 -19.35 10.13 3.68
N VAL A 18 -18.83 9.90 2.49
CA VAL A 18 -18.22 8.62 2.13
C VAL A 18 -17.01 8.51 3.04
N PHE A 19 -17.15 7.92 4.22
CA PHE A 19 -16.03 7.46 5.01
C PHE A 19 -15.32 6.43 4.17
N GLY A 20 -14.14 6.78 3.64
CA GLY A 20 -13.32 5.87 2.89
C GLY A 20 -13.04 4.65 3.76
N GLN A 21 -13.41 3.46 3.29
CA GLN A 21 -13.19 2.23 4.03
C GLN A 21 -11.69 1.94 4.05
N GLU A 22 -11.10 1.94 5.25
CA GLU A 22 -9.72 1.52 5.48
C GLU A 22 -9.67 0.01 5.74
N ILE A 23 -8.63 -0.65 5.28
CA ILE A 23 -8.29 -2.02 5.65
C ILE A 23 -6.84 -2.10 6.13
N LYS A 24 -6.57 -2.97 7.10
CA LYS A 24 -5.23 -3.16 7.68
C LYS A 24 -4.71 -4.56 7.37
N TYR A 25 -3.39 -4.68 7.25
CA TYR A 25 -2.73 -5.98 7.09
C TYR A 25 -3.18 -7.00 8.16
N ALA A 26 -3.28 -6.57 9.42
CA ALA A 26 -3.71 -7.42 10.53
C ALA A 26 -5.13 -8.00 10.37
N ASP A 27 -5.99 -7.31 9.63
CA ASP A 27 -7.39 -7.69 9.45
C ASP A 27 -7.60 -8.58 8.21
N LEU A 28 -6.56 -8.82 7.40
CA LEU A 28 -6.68 -9.58 6.15
C LEU A 28 -7.20 -11.01 6.36
N ALA A 29 -6.85 -11.66 7.48
CA ALA A 29 -7.30 -13.02 7.76
C ALA A 29 -8.84 -13.13 7.84
N THR A 30 -9.53 -12.06 8.24
CA THR A 30 -10.99 -11.98 8.39
C THR A 30 -11.64 -11.05 7.37
N ALA A 31 -10.87 -10.54 6.42
CA ALA A 31 -11.33 -9.58 5.43
C ALA A 31 -12.45 -10.13 4.54
N GLN A 32 -13.13 -9.24 3.87
CA GLN A 32 -14.05 -9.55 2.79
C GLN A 32 -13.53 -8.94 1.50
N ARG A 33 -13.91 -9.53 0.37
CA ARG A 33 -13.63 -8.95 -0.94
C ARG A 33 -14.29 -7.57 -1.04
N GLY A 34 -13.57 -6.61 -1.57
CA GLY A 34 -14.11 -5.25 -1.73
C GLY A 34 -13.04 -4.27 -2.19
N GLU A 35 -13.48 -3.04 -2.36
CA GLU A 35 -12.65 -1.90 -2.70
C GLU A 35 -12.51 -1.01 -1.46
N PHE A 36 -11.31 -0.48 -1.30
CA PHE A 36 -10.94 0.33 -0.14
C PHE A 36 -10.29 1.62 -0.62
N THR A 37 -10.34 2.66 0.19
CA THR A 37 -9.72 3.96 -0.11
C THR A 37 -8.33 4.07 0.47
N SER A 38 -8.04 3.28 1.54
CA SER A 38 -6.72 3.23 2.16
C SER A 38 -6.40 1.83 2.69
N TYR A 39 -5.12 1.56 2.81
CA TYR A 39 -4.56 0.32 3.33
C TYR A 39 -3.39 0.60 4.27
N VAL A 40 -3.38 -0.01 5.45
CA VAL A 40 -2.23 -0.02 6.34
C VAL A 40 -1.44 -1.30 6.10
N GLY A 41 -0.26 -1.17 5.52
CA GLY A 41 0.62 -2.29 5.15
C GLY A 41 1.27 -2.98 6.34
N SER A 42 1.90 -4.13 6.06
CA SER A 42 2.72 -4.85 7.05
C SER A 42 3.94 -4.06 7.51
N ASP A 43 4.38 -3.09 6.71
CA ASP A 43 5.44 -2.12 6.99
C ASP A 43 4.98 -0.94 7.87
N GLY A 44 3.70 -0.93 8.29
CA GLY A 44 3.10 0.10 9.12
C GLY A 44 2.75 1.39 8.39
N ALA A 45 3.05 1.50 7.10
CA ALA A 45 2.70 2.66 6.31
C ALA A 45 1.24 2.64 5.86
N VAL A 46 0.68 3.84 5.66
CA VAL A 46 -0.68 4.01 5.12
C VAL A 46 -0.58 4.36 3.64
N TYR A 47 -1.20 3.53 2.81
CA TYR A 47 -1.29 3.68 1.36
C TYR A 47 -2.69 4.15 0.97
N LYS A 48 -2.78 5.18 0.13
CA LYS A 48 -4.05 5.77 -0.32
C LYS A 48 -4.12 5.80 -1.84
N ILE A 49 -5.33 5.89 -2.36
CA ILE A 49 -5.54 6.20 -3.78
C ILE A 49 -4.89 7.55 -4.08
N GLY A 50 -4.10 7.63 -5.15
CA GLY A 50 -3.31 8.79 -5.54
C GLY A 50 -1.85 8.74 -5.09
N ASP A 51 -1.51 7.93 -4.08
CA ASP A 51 -0.11 7.74 -3.66
C ASP A 51 0.71 7.07 -4.76
N ARG A 52 2.04 7.30 -4.72
CA ARG A 52 2.98 6.69 -5.66
C ARG A 52 3.80 5.63 -4.95
N VAL A 53 3.86 4.45 -5.54
CA VAL A 53 4.75 3.38 -5.10
C VAL A 53 5.88 3.18 -6.11
N LYS A 54 7.06 2.85 -5.61
CA LYS A 54 8.23 2.60 -6.44
C LYS A 54 8.35 1.12 -6.74
N ILE A 55 8.44 0.76 -8.01
CA ILE A 55 8.75 -0.59 -8.46
C ILE A 55 10.20 -0.89 -8.12
N GLY A 56 10.44 -1.98 -7.39
CA GLY A 56 11.75 -2.40 -6.92
C GLY A 56 12.52 -3.21 -7.94
N VAL A 57 13.03 -4.36 -7.51
CA VAL A 57 13.72 -5.32 -8.37
C VAL A 57 12.89 -6.60 -8.52
N PRO A 58 12.89 -7.23 -9.69
CA PRO A 58 12.12 -8.44 -9.90
C PRO A 58 12.67 -9.59 -9.03
N SER A 59 11.77 -10.36 -8.41
CA SER A 59 12.12 -11.55 -7.64
C SER A 59 12.37 -12.77 -8.53
N SER A 60 11.98 -12.71 -9.80
CA SER A 60 12.23 -13.73 -10.82
C SER A 60 13.20 -13.19 -11.89
N ASN A 61 13.85 -14.07 -12.64
CA ASN A 61 15.06 -13.78 -13.44
C ASN A 61 14.94 -12.62 -14.45
N LYS A 62 13.73 -12.31 -14.95
CA LYS A 62 13.50 -11.22 -15.94
C LYS A 62 12.17 -10.51 -15.75
N THR A 63 11.33 -10.99 -14.83
CA THR A 63 9.98 -10.50 -14.62
C THR A 63 9.66 -10.42 -13.14
N PHE A 64 8.71 -9.57 -12.82
CA PHE A 64 8.14 -9.49 -11.48
C PHE A 64 7.16 -10.66 -11.26
N ALA A 65 7.26 -11.35 -10.14
CA ALA A 65 6.35 -12.46 -9.82
C ALA A 65 4.98 -11.97 -9.33
N PHE A 66 4.95 -10.80 -8.68
CA PHE A 66 3.78 -10.26 -8.00
C PHE A 66 3.25 -8.97 -8.62
N ILE A 67 3.80 -8.56 -9.76
CA ILE A 67 3.35 -7.40 -10.53
C ILE A 67 3.01 -7.84 -11.94
N THR A 68 1.76 -7.64 -12.34
CA THR A 68 1.29 -7.94 -13.69
C THR A 68 0.83 -6.67 -14.40
N GLU A 69 0.88 -6.67 -15.73
CA GLU A 69 0.28 -5.65 -16.59
C GLU A 69 -0.81 -6.26 -17.45
N GLY A 70 -1.73 -5.41 -17.91
CA GLY A 70 -2.85 -5.80 -18.76
C GLY A 70 -4.19 -5.77 -18.03
N ASP A 71 -5.26 -5.89 -18.78
CA ASP A 71 -6.66 -5.86 -18.31
C ASP A 71 -7.40 -7.19 -18.51
N GLY A 72 -6.79 -8.10 -19.25
CA GLY A 72 -7.37 -9.41 -19.58
C GLY A 72 -8.45 -9.36 -20.66
N PHE A 73 -8.76 -8.19 -21.21
CA PHE A 73 -9.75 -8.03 -22.26
C PHE A 73 -9.10 -7.58 -23.58
N LEU A 74 -8.49 -6.41 -23.60
CA LEU A 74 -7.77 -5.88 -24.79
C LEU A 74 -6.28 -6.19 -24.73
N ILE A 75 -5.70 -6.20 -23.53
CA ILE A 75 -4.29 -6.45 -23.29
C ILE A 75 -4.16 -7.72 -22.45
N PRO A 76 -3.48 -8.77 -22.94
CA PRO A 76 -3.25 -9.98 -22.15
C PRO A 76 -2.58 -9.66 -20.80
N ILE A 77 -2.98 -10.38 -19.75
CA ILE A 77 -2.32 -10.26 -18.44
C ILE A 77 -0.99 -11.00 -18.52
N THR A 78 0.10 -10.27 -18.35
CA THR A 78 1.46 -10.80 -18.32
C THR A 78 2.22 -10.27 -17.10
N ASN A 79 3.25 -10.98 -16.68
CA ASN A 79 4.14 -10.49 -15.64
C ASN A 79 4.93 -9.29 -16.14
N LEU A 80 5.02 -8.25 -15.31
CA LEU A 80 5.76 -7.04 -15.64
C LEU A 80 7.25 -7.38 -15.84
N THR A 81 7.90 -6.75 -16.82
CA THR A 81 9.30 -7.02 -17.14
C THR A 81 10.25 -6.19 -16.27
N ALA A 82 11.48 -6.67 -16.09
CA ALA A 82 12.54 -6.03 -15.28
C ALA A 82 12.89 -4.61 -15.75
N SER A 83 12.59 -4.25 -17.01
CA SER A 83 12.83 -2.91 -17.56
C SER A 83 12.11 -1.78 -16.81
N PHE A 84 11.06 -2.11 -16.05
CA PHE A 84 10.31 -1.14 -15.25
C PHE A 84 10.86 -0.98 -13.81
N SER A 85 11.95 -1.65 -13.46
CA SER A 85 12.61 -1.48 -12.15
C SER A 85 12.99 -0.02 -11.91
N GLY A 86 12.73 0.45 -10.68
CA GLY A 86 13.04 1.83 -10.27
C GLY A 86 12.01 2.88 -10.69
N THR A 87 11.03 2.54 -11.52
CA THR A 87 9.96 3.47 -11.91
C THR A 87 8.93 3.65 -10.79
N GLU A 88 8.20 4.75 -10.84
CA GLU A 88 7.10 5.03 -9.91
C GLU A 88 5.76 4.88 -10.61
N THR A 89 4.76 4.41 -9.89
CA THR A 89 3.40 4.23 -10.39
C THR A 89 2.38 4.70 -9.35
N GLU A 90 1.28 5.29 -9.81
CA GLU A 90 0.24 5.89 -8.98
C GLU A 90 -0.86 4.88 -8.67
N ILE A 91 -1.25 4.75 -7.40
CA ILE A 91 -2.34 3.88 -6.95
C ILE A 91 -3.67 4.46 -7.43
N LYS A 92 -4.40 3.72 -8.24
CA LYS A 92 -5.74 4.08 -8.73
C LYS A 92 -6.86 3.36 -8.00
N LYS A 93 -6.56 2.19 -7.44
CA LYS A 93 -7.53 1.36 -6.74
C LYS A 93 -6.82 0.44 -5.76
N ILE A 94 -7.42 0.29 -4.59
CA ILE A 94 -7.01 -0.67 -3.56
C ILE A 94 -8.14 -1.67 -3.41
N PHE A 95 -7.86 -2.96 -3.50
CA PHE A 95 -8.90 -3.98 -3.41
C PHE A 95 -8.39 -5.28 -2.81
N VAL A 96 -9.28 -6.00 -2.16
CA VAL A 96 -9.02 -7.31 -1.57
C VAL A 96 -9.58 -8.40 -2.47
N VAL A 97 -8.74 -9.38 -2.79
CA VAL A 97 -9.09 -10.60 -3.51
C VAL A 97 -8.80 -11.82 -2.65
N GLY A 98 -9.40 -12.94 -3.01
CA GLY A 98 -9.20 -14.18 -2.26
C GLY A 98 -10.51 -14.78 -1.75
N ASN A 99 -10.40 -15.75 -0.88
CA ASN A 99 -11.52 -16.40 -0.20
C ASN A 99 -11.02 -17.05 1.10
N LYS A 100 -11.94 -17.51 1.96
CA LYS A 100 -11.61 -18.13 3.26
C LYS A 100 -10.66 -19.34 3.15
N ARG A 101 -10.71 -20.09 2.05
CA ARG A 101 -9.88 -21.29 1.87
C ARG A 101 -8.45 -20.96 1.43
N MET A 102 -8.29 -19.95 0.55
CA MET A 102 -7.00 -19.57 -0.04
C MET A 102 -6.34 -18.39 0.68
N GLY A 103 -7.05 -17.76 1.61
CA GLY A 103 -6.67 -16.50 2.21
C GLY A 103 -7.08 -15.29 1.37
N TYR A 104 -6.86 -14.11 1.93
CA TYR A 104 -7.15 -12.83 1.29
C TYR A 104 -5.84 -12.08 1.05
N THR A 105 -5.76 -11.39 -0.07
CA THR A 105 -4.60 -10.60 -0.50
C THR A 105 -5.06 -9.22 -0.91
N VAL A 106 -4.35 -8.19 -0.46
CA VAL A 106 -4.52 -6.82 -0.96
C VAL A 106 -3.79 -6.68 -2.28
N SER A 107 -4.48 -6.11 -3.24
CA SER A 107 -3.93 -5.75 -4.54
C SER A 107 -4.15 -4.27 -4.83
N PHE A 108 -3.13 -3.62 -5.39
CA PHE A 108 -3.22 -2.27 -5.91
C PHE A 108 -3.32 -2.33 -7.42
N ARG A 109 -4.31 -1.65 -8.00
CA ARG A 109 -4.28 -1.31 -9.41
C ARG A 109 -3.63 0.06 -9.55
N THR A 110 -2.57 0.13 -10.34
CA THR A 110 -1.81 1.34 -10.53
C THR A 110 -1.77 1.74 -12.00
N LYS A 111 -1.47 3.01 -12.27
CA LYS A 111 -1.32 3.52 -13.64
C LYS A 111 -0.03 2.96 -14.24
N GLY A 112 -0.10 2.29 -15.39
CA GLY A 112 1.09 1.85 -16.11
C GLY A 112 1.96 3.03 -16.56
N VAL A 113 3.27 2.86 -16.50
CA VAL A 113 4.25 3.92 -16.84
C VAL A 113 4.06 4.42 -18.27
N THR A 114 3.74 3.54 -19.19
CA THR A 114 3.47 3.89 -20.59
C THR A 114 2.11 4.55 -20.81
N GLY A 115 1.21 4.49 -19.79
CA GLY A 115 -0.15 5.00 -19.89
C GLY A 115 -1.11 4.14 -20.73
N LEU A 116 -0.64 3.08 -21.38
CA LEU A 116 -1.43 2.19 -22.23
C LEU A 116 -2.09 1.04 -21.48
N SER A 117 -1.51 0.61 -20.37
CA SER A 117 -2.01 -0.47 -19.53
C SER A 117 -2.01 -0.06 -18.07
N ASN A 118 -2.69 -0.85 -17.23
CA ASN A 118 -2.60 -0.73 -15.78
C ASN A 118 -1.74 -1.88 -15.24
N TYR A 119 -1.07 -1.62 -14.11
CA TYR A 119 -0.43 -2.69 -13.36
C TYR A 119 -1.34 -3.15 -12.24
N THR A 120 -1.26 -4.43 -11.93
CA THR A 120 -1.87 -5.03 -10.75
C THR A 120 -0.76 -5.59 -9.87
N ILE A 121 -0.65 -5.07 -8.66
CA ILE A 121 0.41 -5.39 -7.69
C ILE A 121 -0.24 -6.17 -6.55
N GLN A 122 0.17 -7.41 -6.32
CA GLN A 122 -0.14 -8.14 -5.09
C GLN A 122 0.76 -7.58 -3.98
N PHE A 123 0.23 -6.57 -3.26
CA PHE A 123 1.06 -5.62 -2.54
C PHE A 123 1.96 -6.27 -1.49
N GLU A 124 1.43 -7.07 -0.57
CA GLU A 124 2.23 -7.67 0.51
C GLU A 124 3.31 -8.64 -0.02
N ASN A 125 2.97 -9.41 -1.04
CA ASN A 125 3.93 -10.33 -1.68
C ASN A 125 5.04 -9.55 -2.40
N ALA A 126 4.67 -8.48 -3.11
CA ALA A 126 5.62 -7.62 -3.79
C ALA A 126 6.52 -6.85 -2.80
N LEU A 127 5.95 -6.41 -1.66
CA LEU A 127 6.70 -5.75 -0.59
C LEU A 127 7.71 -6.69 0.05
N SER A 128 7.29 -7.89 0.43
CA SER A 128 8.14 -8.89 1.10
C SER A 128 9.28 -9.41 0.22
N THR A 129 9.11 -9.40 -1.10
CA THR A 129 10.14 -9.82 -2.06
C THR A 129 10.98 -8.67 -2.60
N GLY A 130 10.69 -7.43 -2.20
CA GLY A 130 11.38 -6.23 -2.70
C GLY A 130 10.98 -5.81 -4.11
N GLU A 131 9.93 -6.41 -4.68
CA GLU A 131 9.39 -6.01 -5.98
C GLU A 131 8.68 -4.65 -5.94
N VAL A 132 8.27 -4.21 -4.74
CA VAL A 132 7.80 -2.85 -4.46
C VAL A 132 8.54 -2.33 -3.25
N LYS A 133 8.91 -1.05 -3.29
CA LYS A 133 9.41 -0.34 -2.13
C LYS A 133 8.26 0.36 -1.43
N GLY A 134 8.03 -0.01 -0.17
CA GLY A 134 7.04 0.61 0.69
C GLY A 134 7.43 2.02 1.16
N PHE A 135 6.49 2.73 1.76
CA PHE A 135 6.74 4.01 2.43
C PHE A 135 7.18 3.83 3.88
N GLY A 136 6.83 2.69 4.46
CA GLY A 136 7.16 2.35 5.83
C GLY A 136 8.55 1.77 5.96
N LEU A 137 8.93 1.57 7.21
CA LEU A 137 10.19 0.95 7.57
C LEU A 137 10.02 -0.57 7.53
N THR A 138 10.79 -1.25 6.69
CA THR A 138 10.82 -2.72 6.71
C THR A 138 11.57 -3.22 7.95
N SER A 139 11.36 -4.49 8.33
CA SER A 139 12.11 -5.10 9.44
C SER A 139 13.63 -5.03 9.22
N ASP A 140 14.09 -5.26 7.99
CA ASP A 140 15.50 -5.18 7.63
C ASP A 140 16.05 -3.75 7.73
N ASP A 141 15.27 -2.75 7.27
CA ASP A 141 15.65 -1.34 7.40
C ASP A 141 15.72 -0.93 8.87
N ALA A 142 14.77 -1.39 9.71
CA ALA A 142 14.77 -1.13 11.13
C ALA A 142 16.00 -1.75 11.83
N LEU A 143 16.33 -3.01 11.52
CA LEU A 143 17.54 -3.68 12.00
C LEU A 143 18.81 -2.96 11.57
N GLN A 144 18.90 -2.53 10.30
CA GLN A 144 20.02 -1.78 9.80
C GLN A 144 20.18 -0.43 10.49
N GLN A 145 19.08 0.28 10.75
CA GLN A 145 19.11 1.53 11.49
C GLN A 145 19.51 1.33 12.95
N LEU A 146 19.06 0.27 13.61
CA LEU A 146 19.48 -0.08 14.96
C LEU A 146 20.99 -0.38 15.03
N LYS A 147 21.51 -1.14 14.05
CA LYS A 147 22.94 -1.42 13.96
C LYS A 147 23.73 -0.13 13.80
N LYS A 148 23.35 0.74 12.88
CA LYS A 148 23.99 2.06 12.70
C LYS A 148 23.88 2.94 13.95
N GLY A 149 22.75 2.87 14.66
CA GLY A 149 22.57 3.56 15.94
C GLY A 149 23.55 3.04 17.01
N LYS A 150 23.70 1.71 17.10
CA LYS A 150 24.64 1.09 18.03
C LYS A 150 26.09 1.47 17.71
N ASP A 151 26.48 1.44 16.44
CA ASP A 151 27.80 1.88 15.99
C ASP A 151 28.07 3.35 16.39
N LYS A 152 27.07 4.23 16.25
CA LYS A 152 27.19 5.64 16.69
C LYS A 152 27.35 5.77 18.19
N LEU A 153 26.62 4.98 18.99
CA LEU A 153 26.75 4.95 20.44
C LEU A 153 28.15 4.51 20.84
N ASP A 154 28.67 3.42 20.25
CA ASP A 154 30.01 2.87 20.55
C ASP A 154 31.12 3.85 20.16
N LEU A 155 30.87 4.71 19.17
CA LEU A 155 31.78 5.80 18.78
C LEU A 155 31.61 7.08 19.62
N GLY A 156 30.64 7.11 20.57
CA GLY A 156 30.34 8.28 21.39
C GLY A 156 29.67 9.43 20.63
N LEU A 157 29.09 9.16 19.45
CA LEU A 157 28.41 10.16 18.60
C LEU A 157 26.96 10.42 19.03
N ILE A 158 26.38 9.51 19.78
CA ILE A 158 25.05 9.65 20.41
C ILE A 158 25.12 9.16 21.84
N THR A 159 24.20 9.61 22.68
CA THR A 159 24.06 9.18 24.07
C THR A 159 23.32 7.86 24.19
N GLN A 160 23.42 7.19 25.33
CA GLN A 160 22.65 5.99 25.63
C GLN A 160 21.12 6.27 25.55
N GLU A 161 20.69 7.42 26.06
CA GLU A 161 19.29 7.80 26.04
C GLU A 161 18.73 7.97 24.62
N GLU A 162 19.52 8.57 23.72
CA GLU A 162 19.15 8.71 22.30
C GLU A 162 19.07 7.36 21.59
N TYR A 163 20.00 6.45 21.91
CA TYR A 163 19.95 5.09 21.37
C TYR A 163 18.75 4.31 21.87
N ASP A 164 18.41 4.43 23.17
CA ASP A 164 17.25 3.73 23.75
C ASP A 164 15.94 4.21 23.14
N LYS A 165 15.77 5.52 22.88
CA LYS A 165 14.63 6.08 22.13
C LYS A 165 14.56 5.49 20.71
N LEU A 166 15.68 5.51 19.99
CA LEU A 166 15.76 4.93 18.65
C LEU A 166 15.37 3.45 18.65
N LYS A 167 15.82 2.70 19.64
CA LYS A 167 15.51 1.28 19.80
C LYS A 167 14.02 1.06 20.05
N GLU A 168 13.38 1.84 20.92
CA GLU A 168 11.95 1.78 21.18
C GLU A 168 11.13 2.08 19.92
N GLU A 169 11.53 3.08 19.12
CA GLU A 169 10.86 3.42 17.87
C GLU A 169 10.97 2.32 16.81
N LEU A 170 12.14 1.70 16.68
CA LEU A 170 12.42 0.74 15.62
C LEU A 170 11.93 -0.68 15.95
N THR A 171 11.85 -1.04 17.23
CA THR A 171 11.44 -2.40 17.67
C THR A 171 10.03 -2.78 17.17
N LYS A 172 9.14 -1.80 16.97
CA LYS A 172 7.77 -2.02 16.44
C LYS A 172 7.76 -2.62 15.03
N TYR A 173 8.82 -2.40 14.25
CA TYR A 173 8.94 -2.86 12.86
C TYR A 173 9.71 -4.18 12.73
N ILE A 174 10.34 -4.65 13.81
CA ILE A 174 11.13 -5.89 13.82
C ILE A 174 10.20 -7.04 14.20
N LYS A 175 9.99 -7.94 13.25
CA LYS A 175 9.15 -9.14 13.41
C LYS A 175 10.01 -10.38 13.33
#